data_733ece65abeea601584d010489781223
#
_entry.id   733ece65abeea601584d010489781223
#
_cell.length_a   1.000
_cell.length_b   1.000
_cell.length_c   1.000
_cell.angle_alpha   90.00
_cell.angle_beta   90.00
_cell.angle_gamma   90.00
#
_symmetry.space_group_name_H-M   'P 1'
#
loop_
_entity.id
_entity.type
_entity.pdbx_description
1 polymer ?
#
loop_
_entity_poly.entity_id
_entity_poly.type
_entity_poly.pdbx_seq_one_letter_code
_entity_poly.pdbx_strand_id
1 'polypeptide(L)'
;MIDTNLRGVDVSSYQGRIDWSAAYADGIRFAMIKATQGRSLTDANLRNFTDSRFHENVVGASGTGMVCGAYHYLTALNEAEAAEEAAVFLSAAAKYRAKLQLGAAVDVEDSRLPKDKKKLTAIVRTFCRRIKEAGMSVMVYTNPDFLKNRLDDLGEFGLWLALWRNRELLPDLGQYPNLRIWQWGTAGVRGIAGKPDANFGIRGLLKTAEPTVDYKAEVQRLAGLADVTVQYLAAYRFGDDLLRKLYEAMVKKEGDRET
;
A
#
# COMPACT_ATOMS: atom_id res chain seq x y z
N MET A 1 10.05 -1.93 15.64
CA MET A 1 11.19 -0.99 15.52
C MET A 1 11.13 -0.38 14.13
N ILE A 2 11.32 0.94 14.01
CA ILE A 2 11.47 1.61 12.72
C ILE A 2 12.80 1.17 12.11
N ASP A 3 12.79 0.85 10.83
CA ASP A 3 13.99 0.46 10.08
C ASP A 3 14.38 1.62 9.14
N THR A 4 15.36 2.40 9.55
CA THR A 4 15.83 3.56 8.76
C THR A 4 16.58 3.16 7.48
N ASN A 5 16.90 1.88 7.31
CA ASN A 5 17.40 1.35 6.04
C ASN A 5 16.26 1.01 5.07
N LEU A 6 15.04 0.87 5.59
CA LEU A 6 13.85 0.62 4.78
C LEU A 6 13.25 1.95 4.33
N ARG A 7 13.88 2.54 3.31
CA ARG A 7 13.52 3.83 2.74
C ARG A 7 12.39 3.69 1.72
N GLY A 8 11.41 4.59 1.82
CA GLY A 8 10.32 4.69 0.86
C GLY A 8 10.04 6.14 0.46
N VAL A 9 9.22 6.27 -0.54
CA VAL A 9 8.66 7.56 -0.99
C VAL A 9 7.15 7.46 -1.13
N ASP A 10 6.46 8.60 -0.99
CA ASP A 10 5.10 8.68 -1.53
C ASP A 10 5.04 9.72 -2.65
N VAL A 11 4.25 9.39 -3.66
CA VAL A 11 4.24 10.11 -4.93
C VAL A 11 2.84 10.18 -5.54
N SER A 12 2.66 11.19 -6.38
CA SER A 12 1.46 11.38 -7.21
C SER A 12 1.88 11.88 -8.60
N SER A 13 0.94 12.32 -9.40
CA SER A 13 1.21 13.05 -10.64
C SER A 13 2.04 14.34 -10.44
N TYR A 14 2.09 14.83 -9.20
CA TYR A 14 2.84 16.04 -8.84
C TYR A 14 4.36 15.89 -9.07
N GLN A 15 4.93 14.70 -8.88
CA GLN A 15 6.34 14.42 -9.14
C GLN A 15 6.68 14.29 -10.63
N GLY A 16 5.69 14.35 -11.51
CA GLY A 16 5.90 14.21 -12.94
C GLY A 16 6.35 12.79 -13.32
N ARG A 17 7.22 12.69 -14.33
CA ARG A 17 7.79 11.41 -14.75
C ARG A 17 8.94 11.02 -13.83
N ILE A 18 8.90 9.78 -13.33
CA ILE A 18 9.89 9.23 -12.39
C ILE A 18 10.74 8.17 -13.09
N ASP A 19 12.06 8.26 -12.91
CA ASP A 19 12.98 7.16 -13.21
C ASP A 19 13.06 6.23 -11.99
N TRP A 20 12.22 5.23 -11.99
CA TRP A 20 12.11 4.27 -10.88
C TRP A 20 13.38 3.41 -10.72
N SER A 21 14.11 3.14 -11.82
CA SER A 21 15.38 2.41 -11.75
C SER A 21 16.43 3.22 -11.00
N ALA A 22 16.52 4.52 -11.29
CA ALA A 22 17.43 5.41 -10.56
C ALA A 22 17.01 5.56 -9.09
N ALA A 23 15.71 5.64 -8.77
CA ALA A 23 15.21 5.70 -7.41
C ALA A 23 15.51 4.41 -6.62
N TYR A 24 15.35 3.25 -7.25
CA TYR A 24 15.71 1.96 -6.64
C TYR A 24 17.22 1.88 -6.37
N ALA A 25 18.04 2.27 -7.34
CA ALA A 25 19.50 2.32 -7.19
C ALA A 25 19.96 3.32 -6.11
N ASP A 26 19.16 4.37 -5.84
CA ASP A 26 19.37 5.33 -4.74
C ASP A 26 18.96 4.78 -3.35
N GLY A 27 18.45 3.56 -3.29
CA GLY A 27 18.12 2.88 -2.03
C GLY A 27 16.64 2.96 -1.63
N ILE A 28 15.74 3.43 -2.49
CA ILE A 28 14.30 3.34 -2.24
C ILE A 28 13.85 1.89 -2.41
N ARG A 29 13.05 1.38 -1.47
CA ARG A 29 12.60 -0.01 -1.42
C ARG A 29 11.09 -0.16 -1.46
N PHE A 30 10.35 0.88 -1.11
CA PHE A 30 8.89 0.87 -1.25
C PHE A 30 8.36 2.24 -1.71
N ALA A 31 7.16 2.22 -2.30
CA ALA A 31 6.47 3.42 -2.74
C ALA A 31 4.98 3.35 -2.39
N MET A 32 4.45 4.44 -1.80
CA MET A 32 3.03 4.68 -1.67
C MET A 32 2.60 5.61 -2.80
N ILE A 33 1.69 5.17 -3.65
CA ILE A 33 1.37 5.83 -4.92
C ILE A 33 -0.08 6.33 -4.89
N LYS A 34 -0.29 7.62 -5.14
CA LYS A 34 -1.65 8.18 -5.25
C LYS A 34 -2.43 7.45 -6.33
N ALA A 35 -3.57 6.88 -5.96
CA ALA A 35 -4.48 6.24 -6.91
C ALA A 35 -5.64 7.16 -7.26
N THR A 36 -6.32 7.68 -6.24
CA THR A 36 -7.57 8.40 -6.43
C THR A 36 -7.77 9.48 -5.35
N GLN A 37 -8.77 10.32 -5.61
CA GLN A 37 -9.27 11.32 -4.68
C GLN A 37 -10.76 11.53 -4.96
N GLY A 38 -11.58 11.70 -3.92
CA GLY A 38 -13.01 12.00 -4.07
C GLY A 38 -13.86 10.78 -4.40
N ARG A 39 -15.13 10.97 -4.63
CA ARG A 39 -16.17 9.94 -4.52
C ARG A 39 -16.81 9.45 -5.83
N SER A 40 -16.63 10.09 -6.97
CA SER A 40 -17.21 9.60 -8.22
C SER A 40 -16.27 9.70 -9.40
N LEU A 41 -16.24 8.73 -10.28
CA LEU A 41 -15.45 8.75 -11.53
C LEU A 41 -16.16 9.50 -12.67
N THR A 42 -17.44 9.83 -12.51
CA THR A 42 -18.28 10.38 -13.57
C THR A 42 -18.77 11.79 -13.30
N ASP A 43 -18.78 12.25 -12.04
CA ASP A 43 -19.25 13.58 -11.66
C ASP A 43 -18.08 14.55 -11.47
N ALA A 44 -17.89 15.45 -12.46
CA ALA A 44 -16.85 16.47 -12.43
C ALA A 44 -16.99 17.47 -11.26
N ASN A 45 -18.19 17.62 -10.68
CA ASN A 45 -18.45 18.52 -9.56
C ASN A 45 -17.98 17.94 -8.22
N LEU A 46 -17.81 16.62 -8.12
CA LEU A 46 -17.41 15.95 -6.89
C LEU A 46 -15.88 15.83 -6.73
N ARG A 47 -15.12 16.44 -7.63
CA ARG A 47 -13.66 16.50 -7.62
C ARG A 47 -12.97 15.15 -7.36
N ASN A 48 -13.57 14.10 -7.90
CA ASN A 48 -12.88 12.83 -7.89
C ASN A 48 -12.03 12.71 -9.14
N PHE A 49 -10.88 12.11 -8.99
CA PHE A 49 -10.07 11.72 -10.12
C PHE A 49 -9.21 10.52 -9.77
N THR A 50 -8.90 9.76 -10.78
CA THR A 50 -7.77 8.85 -10.75
C THR A 50 -6.52 9.66 -11.06
N ASP A 51 -5.48 9.52 -10.25
CA ASP A 51 -4.22 10.20 -10.50
C ASP A 51 -3.68 9.82 -11.89
N SER A 52 -3.35 10.84 -12.68
CA SER A 52 -3.00 10.66 -14.10
C SER A 52 -1.75 9.82 -14.34
N ARG A 53 -0.89 9.69 -13.30
CA ARG A 53 0.33 8.87 -13.35
C ARG A 53 0.25 7.59 -12.51
N PHE A 54 -0.91 7.27 -11.96
CA PHE A 54 -1.06 6.08 -11.13
C PHE A 54 -0.59 4.81 -11.85
N HIS A 55 -1.05 4.61 -13.10
CA HIS A 55 -0.61 3.48 -13.91
C HIS A 55 0.90 3.43 -14.10
N GLU A 56 1.47 4.54 -14.59
CA GLU A 56 2.89 4.66 -14.90
C GLU A 56 3.74 4.40 -13.64
N ASN A 57 3.35 4.98 -12.51
CA ASN A 57 4.06 4.85 -11.24
C ASN A 57 3.99 3.42 -10.69
N VAL A 58 2.81 2.77 -10.69
CA VAL A 58 2.70 1.38 -10.21
C VAL A 58 3.50 0.43 -11.08
N VAL A 59 3.42 0.55 -12.40
CA VAL A 59 4.15 -0.34 -13.32
C VAL A 59 5.65 -0.09 -13.21
N GLY A 60 6.08 1.17 -13.19
CA GLY A 60 7.49 1.54 -13.08
C GLY A 60 8.12 1.09 -11.77
N ALA A 61 7.51 1.44 -10.62
CA ALA A 61 8.02 1.06 -9.31
C ALA A 61 8.07 -0.46 -9.13
N SER A 62 6.96 -1.16 -9.38
CA SER A 62 6.91 -2.63 -9.23
C SER A 62 7.85 -3.36 -10.18
N GLY A 63 8.15 -2.79 -11.35
CA GLY A 63 9.11 -3.34 -12.32
C GLY A 63 10.56 -3.33 -11.85
N THR A 64 10.92 -2.54 -10.84
CA THR A 64 12.26 -2.50 -10.26
C THR A 64 12.44 -3.42 -9.04
N GLY A 65 11.39 -4.11 -8.62
CA GLY A 65 11.39 -4.88 -7.38
C GLY A 65 11.01 -4.06 -6.13
N MET A 66 10.60 -2.80 -6.26
CA MET A 66 10.02 -2.04 -5.14
C MET A 66 8.67 -2.63 -4.75
N VAL A 67 8.42 -2.66 -3.45
CA VAL A 67 7.12 -3.02 -2.90
C VAL A 67 6.21 -1.80 -2.94
N CYS A 68 5.02 -1.93 -3.53
CA CYS A 68 4.12 -0.81 -3.76
C CYS A 68 2.87 -0.91 -2.88
N GLY A 69 2.36 0.25 -2.48
CA GLY A 69 1.02 0.47 -1.99
C GLY A 69 0.35 1.61 -2.75
N ALA A 70 -0.95 1.75 -2.59
CA ALA A 70 -1.69 2.84 -3.20
C ALA A 70 -2.47 3.63 -2.16
N TYR A 71 -2.65 4.94 -2.36
CA TYR A 71 -3.44 5.73 -1.43
C TYR A 71 -4.56 6.52 -2.10
N HIS A 72 -5.58 6.79 -1.31
CA HIS A 72 -6.75 7.59 -1.66
C HIS A 72 -6.83 8.82 -0.75
N TYR A 73 -6.93 10.00 -1.33
CA TYR A 73 -7.14 11.25 -0.59
C TYR A 73 -8.63 11.40 -0.26
N LEU A 74 -8.97 11.32 1.03
CA LEU A 74 -10.35 11.30 1.54
C LEU A 74 -10.96 12.70 1.53
N THR A 75 -12.17 12.81 0.98
CA THR A 75 -12.97 14.06 0.99
C THR A 75 -14.38 13.85 1.50
N ALA A 76 -14.75 12.63 1.86
CA ALA A 76 -16.09 12.25 2.30
C ALA A 76 -16.53 13.00 3.56
N LEU A 77 -17.78 13.47 3.59
CA LEU A 77 -18.39 14.18 4.71
C LEU A 77 -19.36 13.32 5.52
N ASN A 78 -19.62 12.10 5.05
CA ASN A 78 -20.47 11.09 5.69
C ASN A 78 -20.04 9.67 5.25
N GLU A 79 -20.58 8.64 5.91
CA GLU A 79 -20.23 7.24 5.66
C GLU A 79 -20.66 6.75 4.26
N ALA A 80 -21.78 7.25 3.72
CA ALA A 80 -22.21 6.88 2.36
C ALA A 80 -21.19 7.37 1.32
N GLU A 81 -20.72 8.60 1.44
CA GLU A 81 -19.68 9.16 0.59
C GLU A 81 -18.35 8.39 0.75
N ALA A 82 -17.99 7.99 1.98
CA ALA A 82 -16.78 7.20 2.21
C ALA A 82 -16.85 5.81 1.54
N ALA A 83 -18.05 5.21 1.52
CA ALA A 83 -18.26 3.95 0.81
C ALA A 83 -18.12 4.11 -0.71
N GLU A 84 -18.60 5.24 -1.27
CA GLU A 84 -18.41 5.58 -2.68
C GLU A 84 -16.92 5.82 -3.01
N GLU A 85 -16.21 6.60 -2.18
CA GLU A 85 -14.77 6.83 -2.34
C GLU A 85 -13.96 5.52 -2.30
N ALA A 86 -14.32 4.60 -1.40
CA ALA A 86 -13.71 3.26 -1.37
C ALA A 86 -13.96 2.46 -2.65
N ALA A 87 -15.18 2.54 -3.21
CA ALA A 87 -15.50 1.87 -4.48
C ALA A 87 -14.71 2.48 -5.65
N VAL A 88 -14.54 3.80 -5.68
CA VAL A 88 -13.71 4.50 -6.66
C VAL A 88 -12.25 4.02 -6.58
N PHE A 89 -11.68 3.96 -5.38
CA PHE A 89 -10.34 3.45 -5.16
C PHE A 89 -10.19 1.99 -5.61
N LEU A 90 -11.10 1.11 -5.19
CA LEU A 90 -11.07 -0.31 -5.54
C LEU A 90 -11.15 -0.54 -7.06
N SER A 91 -11.98 0.25 -7.75
CA SER A 91 -12.07 0.21 -9.22
C SER A 91 -10.73 0.59 -9.89
N ALA A 92 -10.11 1.68 -9.44
CA ALA A 92 -8.82 2.12 -9.97
C ALA A 92 -7.69 1.11 -9.67
N ALA A 93 -7.68 0.53 -8.48
CA ALA A 93 -6.66 -0.41 -8.02
C ALA A 93 -6.84 -1.84 -8.57
N ALA A 94 -8.01 -2.21 -9.10
CA ALA A 94 -8.40 -3.59 -9.41
C ALA A 94 -7.33 -4.34 -10.24
N LYS A 95 -6.89 -3.76 -11.34
CA LYS A 95 -5.91 -4.39 -12.26
C LYS A 95 -4.47 -4.42 -11.71
N TYR A 96 -4.22 -3.74 -10.59
CA TYR A 96 -2.87 -3.66 -9.98
C TYR A 96 -2.77 -4.42 -8.66
N ARG A 97 -3.81 -5.15 -8.22
CA ARG A 97 -3.84 -5.78 -6.89
C ARG A 97 -2.60 -6.61 -6.58
N ALA A 98 -2.15 -7.43 -7.52
CA ALA A 98 -0.94 -8.24 -7.35
C ALA A 98 0.35 -7.42 -7.22
N LYS A 99 0.34 -6.15 -7.64
CA LYS A 99 1.47 -5.23 -7.54
C LYS A 99 1.42 -4.36 -6.27
N LEU A 100 0.26 -4.27 -5.61
CA LEU A 100 0.03 -3.41 -4.45
C LEU A 100 0.18 -4.22 -3.15
N GLN A 101 1.36 -4.79 -2.92
CA GLN A 101 1.63 -5.69 -1.80
C GLN A 101 1.51 -5.00 -0.42
N LEU A 102 1.75 -3.67 -0.33
CA LEU A 102 1.50 -2.90 0.89
C LEU A 102 0.00 -2.58 1.09
N GLY A 103 -0.83 -2.92 0.10
CA GLY A 103 -2.27 -2.66 0.14
C GLY A 103 -2.62 -1.19 -0.10
N ALA A 104 -3.64 -0.74 0.59
CA ALA A 104 -4.21 0.58 0.49
C ALA A 104 -3.82 1.48 1.66
N ALA A 105 -3.88 2.80 1.46
CA ALA A 105 -3.97 3.76 2.54
C ALA A 105 -5.10 4.77 2.26
N VAL A 106 -5.80 5.18 3.31
CA VAL A 106 -6.68 6.34 3.28
C VAL A 106 -5.95 7.53 3.88
N ASP A 107 -5.87 8.61 3.11
CA ASP A 107 -5.19 9.85 3.47
C ASP A 107 -6.20 10.81 4.11
N VAL A 108 -6.05 11.04 5.42
CA VAL A 108 -6.98 11.76 6.29
C VAL A 108 -6.31 13.01 6.84
N GLU A 109 -6.29 14.06 6.02
CA GLU A 109 -5.69 15.35 6.40
C GLU A 109 -6.46 16.59 5.88
N ASP A 110 -7.51 16.39 5.06
CA ASP A 110 -8.26 17.50 4.51
C ASP A 110 -8.96 18.30 5.62
N SER A 111 -8.67 19.59 5.67
CA SER A 111 -9.25 20.51 6.67
C SER A 111 -10.78 20.62 6.60
N ARG A 112 -11.37 20.28 5.44
CA ARG A 112 -12.83 20.29 5.20
C ARG A 112 -13.54 19.07 5.79
N LEU A 113 -12.83 18.02 6.17
CA LEU A 113 -13.41 16.85 6.83
C LEU A 113 -14.13 17.23 8.13
N PRO A 114 -15.14 16.49 8.56
CA PRO A 114 -15.89 16.78 9.78
C PRO A 114 -15.00 16.96 11.00
N LYS A 115 -15.27 17.97 11.82
CA LYS A 115 -14.50 18.23 13.06
C LYS A 115 -14.92 17.32 14.21
N ASP A 116 -16.12 16.78 14.17
CA ASP A 116 -16.62 15.82 15.17
C ASP A 116 -15.84 14.50 15.04
N LYS A 117 -15.20 14.10 16.14
CA LYS A 117 -14.34 12.89 16.18
C LYS A 117 -15.10 11.63 15.82
N LYS A 118 -16.26 11.41 16.41
CA LYS A 118 -17.05 10.19 16.18
C LYS A 118 -17.47 10.10 14.72
N LYS A 119 -17.93 11.22 14.16
CA LYS A 119 -18.34 11.29 12.76
C LYS A 119 -17.16 11.01 11.82
N LEU A 120 -16.03 11.68 12.02
CA LEU A 120 -14.86 11.47 11.16
C LEU A 120 -14.32 10.05 11.28
N THR A 121 -14.27 9.52 12.50
CA THR A 121 -13.83 8.13 12.74
C THR A 121 -14.75 7.11 12.05
N ALA A 122 -16.08 7.32 12.07
CA ALA A 122 -17.03 6.47 11.38
C ALA A 122 -16.81 6.49 9.85
N ILE A 123 -16.56 7.68 9.27
CA ILE A 123 -16.23 7.88 7.86
C ILE A 123 -14.97 7.09 7.48
N VAL A 124 -13.87 7.29 8.22
CA VAL A 124 -12.58 6.61 7.97
C VAL A 124 -12.74 5.09 8.12
N ARG A 125 -13.42 4.66 9.18
CA ARG A 125 -13.69 3.23 9.42
C ARG A 125 -14.51 2.59 8.33
N THR A 126 -15.50 3.31 7.78
CA THR A 126 -16.31 2.83 6.64
C THR A 126 -15.45 2.62 5.41
N PHE A 127 -14.61 3.57 5.03
CA PHE A 127 -13.65 3.40 3.92
C PHE A 127 -12.75 2.18 4.15
N CYS A 128 -12.08 2.10 5.31
CA CYS A 128 -11.13 1.03 5.61
C CYS A 128 -11.78 -0.36 5.62
N ARG A 129 -13.00 -0.49 6.16
CA ARG A 129 -13.73 -1.76 6.15
C ARG A 129 -14.06 -2.22 4.74
N ARG A 130 -14.51 -1.33 3.85
CA ARG A 130 -14.74 -1.67 2.44
C ARG A 130 -13.49 -2.19 1.74
N ILE A 131 -12.33 -1.60 2.04
CA ILE A 131 -11.05 -2.05 1.50
C ILE A 131 -10.70 -3.47 2.04
N LYS A 132 -10.88 -3.70 3.35
CA LYS A 132 -10.64 -5.02 3.97
C LYS A 132 -11.61 -6.09 3.46
N GLU A 133 -12.89 -5.77 3.32
CA GLU A 133 -13.91 -6.67 2.75
C GLU A 133 -13.57 -7.08 1.31
N ALA A 134 -12.94 -6.18 0.55
CA ALA A 134 -12.41 -6.50 -0.76
C ALA A 134 -11.09 -7.30 -0.72
N GLY A 135 -10.59 -7.70 0.45
CA GLY A 135 -9.38 -8.52 0.63
C GLY A 135 -8.06 -7.77 0.46
N MET A 136 -8.02 -6.45 0.67
CA MET A 136 -6.78 -5.67 0.72
C MET A 136 -6.45 -5.26 2.15
N SER A 137 -5.18 -5.27 2.51
CA SER A 137 -4.72 -4.59 3.73
C SER A 137 -4.91 -3.07 3.58
N VAL A 138 -5.15 -2.38 4.71
CA VAL A 138 -5.37 -0.94 4.69
C VAL A 138 -4.69 -0.26 5.87
N MET A 139 -4.13 0.91 5.62
CA MET A 139 -3.55 1.83 6.59
C MET A 139 -4.32 3.15 6.59
N VAL A 140 -4.27 3.85 7.72
CA VAL A 140 -4.70 5.25 7.81
C VAL A 140 -3.46 6.13 7.78
N TYR A 141 -3.34 7.00 6.78
CA TYR A 141 -2.36 8.08 6.77
C TYR A 141 -2.97 9.30 7.42
N THR A 142 -2.27 9.85 8.40
CA THR A 142 -2.65 11.09 9.07
C THR A 142 -1.49 11.62 9.92
N ASN A 143 -1.71 12.76 10.58
CA ASN A 143 -0.74 13.43 11.44
C ASN A 143 -1.16 13.41 12.92
N PRO A 144 -0.27 13.77 13.88
CA PRO A 144 -0.57 13.76 15.30
C PRO A 144 -1.72 14.65 15.74
N ASP A 145 -1.98 15.76 15.05
CA ASP A 145 -3.10 16.65 15.37
C ASP A 145 -4.44 15.94 15.10
N PHE A 146 -4.58 15.32 13.94
CA PHE A 146 -5.78 14.54 13.60
C PHE A 146 -5.96 13.37 14.57
N LEU A 147 -4.91 12.61 14.87
CA LEU A 147 -4.98 11.51 15.83
C LEU A 147 -5.43 11.98 17.22
N LYS A 148 -4.94 13.11 17.68
CA LYS A 148 -5.28 13.64 19.00
C LYS A 148 -6.66 14.29 19.03
N ASN A 149 -6.98 15.12 18.02
CA ASN A 149 -8.07 16.09 18.09
C ASN A 149 -9.25 15.77 17.17
N ARG A 150 -9.08 14.91 16.17
CA ARG A 150 -10.03 14.69 15.08
C ARG A 150 -10.50 13.24 14.93
N LEU A 151 -9.77 12.27 15.50
CA LEU A 151 -10.05 10.85 15.38
C LEU A 151 -10.14 10.18 16.75
N ASP A 152 -11.04 9.23 16.90
CA ASP A 152 -11.01 8.23 17.96
C ASP A 152 -10.10 7.07 17.55
N ASP A 153 -9.99 6.04 18.40
CA ASP A 153 -9.12 4.90 18.15
C ASP A 153 -9.44 4.18 16.83
N LEU A 154 -8.43 3.99 16.01
CA LEU A 154 -8.43 3.25 14.75
C LEU A 154 -7.35 2.14 14.75
N GLY A 155 -7.00 1.63 15.93
CA GLY A 155 -5.94 0.64 16.12
C GLY A 155 -6.13 -0.68 15.38
N GLU A 156 -7.36 -0.97 14.90
CA GLU A 156 -7.64 -2.11 14.03
C GLU A 156 -7.05 -2.00 12.61
N PHE A 157 -6.54 -0.82 12.26
CA PHE A 157 -5.86 -0.55 10.97
C PHE A 157 -4.39 -0.20 11.20
N GLY A 158 -3.56 -0.41 10.18
CA GLY A 158 -2.19 0.09 10.21
C GLY A 158 -2.15 1.63 10.20
N LEU A 159 -1.10 2.21 10.77
CA LEU A 159 -0.87 3.66 10.75
C LEU A 159 0.29 4.00 9.82
N TRP A 160 0.07 4.95 8.91
CA TRP A 160 1.09 5.68 8.19
C TRP A 160 1.11 7.10 8.75
N LEU A 161 2.11 7.39 9.58
CA LEU A 161 2.18 8.62 10.38
C LEU A 161 2.97 9.71 9.67
N ALA A 162 2.34 10.84 9.40
CA ALA A 162 3.01 12.08 9.01
C ALA A 162 3.49 12.82 10.26
N LEU A 163 4.73 12.63 10.63
CA LEU A 163 5.37 13.32 11.75
C LEU A 163 6.70 13.91 11.29
N TRP A 164 6.62 15.11 10.73
CA TRP A 164 7.75 15.80 10.13
C TRP A 164 8.67 16.36 11.21
N ARG A 165 9.82 15.74 11.32
CA ARG A 165 10.87 16.15 12.25
C ARG A 165 12.22 15.59 11.85
N ASN A 166 13.28 15.95 12.58
CA ASN A 166 14.59 15.33 12.36
C ASN A 166 14.46 13.79 12.40
N ARG A 167 14.89 13.14 11.31
CA ARG A 167 14.81 11.69 11.12
C ARG A 167 15.54 10.86 12.17
N GLU A 168 16.44 11.46 12.94
CA GLU A 168 17.14 10.82 14.05
C GLU A 168 16.25 10.68 15.30
N LEU A 169 15.18 11.50 15.39
CA LEU A 169 14.22 11.49 16.48
C LEU A 169 13.06 10.55 16.12
N LEU A 170 13.24 9.24 16.23
CA LEU A 170 12.24 8.24 15.86
C LEU A 170 10.93 8.41 16.64
N PRO A 171 9.75 8.11 16.02
CA PRO A 171 8.48 8.03 16.73
C PRO A 171 8.53 7.00 17.86
N ASP A 172 7.86 7.31 18.97
CA ASP A 172 7.66 6.36 20.05
C ASP A 172 6.59 5.33 19.66
N LEU A 173 6.99 4.07 19.55
CA LEU A 173 6.07 2.97 19.20
C LEU A 173 5.09 2.64 20.34
N GLY A 174 5.37 3.03 21.59
CA GLY A 174 4.41 2.94 22.69
C GLY A 174 3.24 3.88 22.46
N GLN A 175 3.50 5.07 21.92
CA GLN A 175 2.47 6.02 21.51
C GLN A 175 1.75 5.64 20.20
N TYR A 176 2.44 4.94 19.30
CA TYR A 176 1.90 4.55 17.98
C TYR A 176 2.07 3.03 17.75
N PRO A 177 1.33 2.18 18.48
CA PRO A 177 1.57 0.73 18.46
C PRO A 177 1.25 0.05 17.12
N ASN A 178 0.36 0.65 16.31
CA ASN A 178 -0.03 0.18 14.99
C ASN A 178 0.75 0.85 13.84
N LEU A 179 1.84 1.58 14.14
CA LEU A 179 2.69 2.24 13.14
C LEU A 179 3.29 1.22 12.17
N ARG A 180 3.13 1.51 10.87
CA ARG A 180 3.68 0.72 9.76
C ARG A 180 4.68 1.52 8.94
N ILE A 181 4.35 2.78 8.67
CA ILE A 181 5.18 3.71 7.88
C ILE A 181 5.24 5.05 8.62
N TRP A 182 6.42 5.64 8.64
CA TRP A 182 6.64 7.00 9.14
C TRP A 182 7.10 7.90 8.01
N GLN A 183 6.26 8.88 7.63
CA GLN A 183 6.65 9.99 6.76
C GLN A 183 7.32 11.07 7.64
N TRP A 184 8.63 11.23 7.46
CA TRP A 184 9.43 12.07 8.36
C TRP A 184 9.72 13.45 7.79
N GLY A 185 9.45 13.71 6.53
CA GLY A 185 9.70 14.95 5.82
C GLY A 185 9.90 14.73 4.34
N THR A 186 10.74 15.51 3.71
CA THR A 186 11.11 15.38 2.29
C THR A 186 12.59 15.09 2.12
N ALA A 187 12.96 14.41 1.03
CA ALA A 187 14.36 14.18 0.68
C ALA A 187 14.57 14.21 -0.83
N GLY A 188 15.75 14.64 -1.27
CA GLY A 188 16.17 14.41 -2.65
C GLY A 188 16.35 12.92 -2.91
N VAL A 189 15.77 12.43 -3.99
CA VAL A 189 15.88 11.04 -4.46
C VAL A 189 16.25 11.06 -5.93
N ARG A 190 17.30 10.33 -6.30
CA ARG A 190 17.73 10.25 -7.68
C ARG A 190 16.61 9.65 -8.53
N GLY A 191 16.32 10.26 -9.68
CA GLY A 191 15.24 9.82 -10.56
C GLY A 191 13.87 10.42 -10.27
N ILE A 192 13.70 11.17 -9.17
CA ILE A 192 12.46 11.86 -8.82
C ILE A 192 12.72 13.37 -8.79
N ALA A 193 11.93 14.13 -9.53
CA ALA A 193 12.05 15.58 -9.55
C ALA A 193 11.69 16.22 -8.20
N GLY A 194 12.41 17.26 -7.82
CA GLY A 194 12.19 17.98 -6.56
C GLY A 194 12.62 17.18 -5.33
N LYS A 195 11.83 17.30 -4.27
CA LYS A 195 12.01 16.57 -3.02
C LYS A 195 10.71 15.86 -2.69
N PRO A 196 10.53 14.59 -3.12
CA PRO A 196 9.35 13.82 -2.73
C PRO A 196 9.29 13.62 -1.22
N ASP A 197 8.11 13.32 -0.72
CA ASP A 197 7.90 12.93 0.66
C ASP A 197 8.65 11.63 0.95
N ALA A 198 9.35 11.61 2.07
CA ALA A 198 10.30 10.58 2.44
C ALA A 198 9.81 9.78 3.65
N ASN A 199 9.90 8.48 3.53
CA ASN A 199 9.32 7.55 4.47
C ASN A 199 10.34 6.53 4.97
N PHE A 200 10.11 6.04 6.21
CA PHE A 200 10.74 4.83 6.73
C PHE A 200 9.67 3.80 7.07
N GLY A 201 9.95 2.53 6.77
CA GLY A 201 9.11 1.41 7.18
C GLY A 201 9.46 0.88 8.57
N ILE A 202 8.52 0.18 9.22
CA ILE A 202 8.86 -0.63 10.40
C ILE A 202 9.57 -1.91 9.97
N ARG A 203 10.40 -2.47 10.86
CA ARG A 203 11.01 -3.80 10.64
C ARG A 203 9.93 -4.84 10.38
N GLY A 204 10.03 -5.54 9.27
CA GLY A 204 9.04 -6.53 8.82
C GLY A 204 7.90 -5.97 7.96
N LEU A 205 7.88 -4.66 7.65
CA LEU A 205 6.90 -4.10 6.71
C LEU A 205 6.87 -4.89 5.38
N LEU A 206 8.03 -5.17 4.81
CA LEU A 206 8.15 -5.92 3.56
C LEU A 206 7.93 -7.42 3.71
N LYS A 207 7.97 -7.96 4.95
CA LYS A 207 7.63 -9.37 5.20
C LYS A 207 6.13 -9.66 5.07
N THR A 208 5.29 -8.66 5.32
CA THR A 208 3.85 -8.75 5.05
C THR A 208 3.52 -8.55 3.57
N ALA A 209 4.49 -8.06 2.84
CA ALA A 209 4.49 -7.87 1.40
C ALA A 209 5.38 -8.93 0.72
N GLU A 210 5.49 -10.13 1.29
CA GLU A 210 6.06 -11.23 0.52
C GLU A 210 5.34 -11.25 -0.84
N PRO A 211 6.10 -11.28 -1.96
CA PRO A 211 5.47 -11.41 -3.25
C PRO A 211 4.49 -12.57 -3.11
N THR A 212 3.25 -12.34 -3.44
CA THR A 212 2.30 -13.44 -3.59
C THR A 212 2.89 -14.28 -4.72
N VAL A 213 3.70 -15.27 -4.32
CA VAL A 213 4.18 -16.26 -5.27
C VAL A 213 2.93 -16.84 -5.87
N ASP A 214 2.75 -16.66 -7.17
CA ASP A 214 1.74 -17.41 -7.87
C ASP A 214 2.17 -18.89 -7.84
N TYR A 215 1.89 -19.53 -6.70
CA TYR A 215 2.27 -20.93 -6.47
C TYR A 215 1.77 -21.84 -7.57
N LYS A 216 0.67 -21.46 -8.22
CA LYS A 216 0.13 -22.19 -9.36
C LYS A 216 1.10 -22.10 -10.55
N ALA A 217 1.46 -20.88 -10.95
CA ALA A 217 2.40 -20.66 -12.06
C ALA A 217 3.79 -21.22 -11.75
N GLU A 218 4.27 -21.05 -10.53
CA GLU A 218 5.61 -21.53 -10.13
C GLU A 218 5.68 -23.05 -10.01
N VAL A 219 4.66 -23.71 -9.44
CA VAL A 219 4.60 -25.20 -9.42
C VAL A 219 4.50 -25.73 -10.84
N GLN A 220 3.72 -25.09 -11.70
CA GLN A 220 3.64 -25.44 -13.12
C GLN A 220 5.02 -25.38 -13.80
N ARG A 221 5.73 -24.27 -13.61
CA ARG A 221 7.06 -24.05 -14.18
C ARG A 221 8.09 -25.05 -13.67
N LEU A 222 8.18 -25.22 -12.33
CA LEU A 222 9.20 -26.09 -11.69
C LEU A 222 8.95 -27.58 -11.91
N ALA A 223 7.68 -28.00 -11.95
CA ALA A 223 7.31 -29.40 -12.13
C ALA A 223 7.05 -29.79 -13.59
N GLY A 224 7.04 -28.82 -14.52
CA GLY A 224 6.70 -29.07 -15.93
C GLY A 224 5.28 -29.59 -16.15
N LEU A 225 4.31 -29.17 -15.31
CA LEU A 225 2.95 -29.70 -15.36
C LEU A 225 2.15 -29.06 -16.50
N ALA A 226 1.26 -29.84 -17.10
CA ALA A 226 0.26 -29.32 -18.04
C ALA A 226 -0.77 -28.44 -17.32
N ASP A 227 -1.30 -27.44 -18.04
CA ASP A 227 -2.29 -26.47 -17.51
C ASP A 227 -3.47 -27.16 -16.81
N VAL A 228 -4.01 -28.22 -17.40
CA VAL A 228 -5.15 -28.99 -16.85
C VAL A 228 -4.82 -29.60 -15.49
N THR A 229 -3.60 -30.10 -15.31
CA THR A 229 -3.14 -30.69 -14.05
C THR A 229 -3.06 -29.66 -12.95
N VAL A 230 -2.51 -28.49 -13.25
CA VAL A 230 -2.38 -27.39 -12.28
C VAL A 230 -3.74 -26.79 -11.92
N GLN A 231 -4.64 -26.68 -12.89
CA GLN A 231 -6.02 -26.26 -12.64
C GLN A 231 -6.74 -27.25 -11.72
N TYR A 232 -6.56 -28.57 -11.90
CA TYR A 232 -7.10 -29.58 -11.03
C TYR A 232 -6.57 -29.49 -9.60
N LEU A 233 -5.26 -29.28 -9.42
CA LEU A 233 -4.64 -29.08 -8.11
C LEU A 233 -5.17 -27.81 -7.42
N ALA A 234 -5.32 -26.72 -8.16
CA ALA A 234 -5.84 -25.45 -7.64
C ALA A 234 -7.33 -25.53 -7.24
N ALA A 235 -8.11 -26.35 -7.93
CA ALA A 235 -9.54 -26.56 -7.64
C ALA A 235 -9.80 -27.45 -6.42
N TYR A 236 -8.77 -28.11 -5.88
CA TYR A 236 -8.91 -28.94 -4.68
C TYR A 236 -9.23 -28.07 -3.46
N ARG A 237 -10.00 -28.59 -2.49
CA ARG A 237 -10.46 -27.85 -1.28
C ARG A 237 -9.34 -27.10 -0.53
N PHE A 238 -8.10 -27.59 -0.60
CA PHE A 238 -6.90 -27.00 0.01
C PHE A 238 -5.84 -26.69 -1.06
N GLY A 239 -6.27 -26.37 -2.27
CA GLY A 239 -5.40 -26.21 -3.44
C GLY A 239 -4.29 -25.19 -3.24
N ASP A 240 -4.59 -24.02 -2.66
CA ASP A 240 -3.60 -22.97 -2.42
C ASP A 240 -2.51 -23.41 -1.41
N ASP A 241 -2.89 -24.08 -0.31
CA ASP A 241 -1.94 -24.61 0.67
C ASP A 241 -1.11 -25.77 0.10
N LEU A 242 -1.72 -26.61 -0.73
CA LEU A 242 -1.03 -27.68 -1.44
C LEU A 242 0.01 -27.13 -2.43
N LEU A 243 -0.38 -26.16 -3.25
CA LEU A 243 0.51 -25.53 -4.23
C LEU A 243 1.68 -24.81 -3.54
N ARG A 244 1.41 -24.11 -2.43
CA ARG A 244 2.47 -23.49 -1.60
C ARG A 244 3.47 -24.52 -1.07
N LYS A 245 3.00 -25.61 -0.48
CA LYS A 245 3.86 -26.68 0.06
C LYS A 245 4.67 -27.40 -1.03
N LEU A 246 4.08 -27.61 -2.20
CA LEU A 246 4.78 -28.18 -3.36
C LEU A 246 5.89 -27.23 -3.81
N TYR A 247 5.63 -25.94 -3.95
CA TYR A 247 6.61 -24.93 -4.30
C TYR A 247 7.78 -24.91 -3.29
N GLU A 248 7.49 -24.82 -1.99
CA GLU A 248 8.50 -24.80 -0.92
C GLU A 248 9.40 -26.05 -0.97
N ALA A 249 8.82 -27.23 -1.21
CA ALA A 249 9.56 -28.48 -1.33
C ALA A 249 10.45 -28.53 -2.58
N MET A 250 9.98 -27.96 -3.70
CA MET A 250 10.75 -27.94 -4.96
C MET A 250 11.93 -26.97 -4.89
N VAL A 251 11.72 -25.76 -4.37
CA VAL A 251 12.78 -24.74 -4.20
C VAL A 251 13.86 -25.25 -3.25
N LYS A 252 13.49 -25.90 -2.13
CA LYS A 252 14.45 -26.51 -1.21
C LYS A 252 15.32 -27.56 -1.90
N LYS A 253 14.73 -28.41 -2.74
CA LYS A 253 15.43 -29.46 -3.47
C LYS A 253 16.38 -28.92 -4.56
N GLU A 254 16.07 -27.75 -5.15
CA GLU A 254 16.98 -27.07 -6.08
C GLU A 254 18.20 -26.50 -5.34
N GLY A 255 18.00 -25.83 -4.19
CA GLY A 255 19.09 -25.29 -3.36
C GLY A 255 20.03 -26.35 -2.82
N ASP A 256 19.54 -27.56 -2.49
CA ASP A 256 20.34 -28.70 -2.03
C ASP A 256 21.13 -29.38 -3.18
N ARG A 257 20.89 -29.02 -4.44
CA ARG A 257 21.64 -29.56 -5.61
C ARG A 257 22.78 -28.66 -6.09
N GLU A 258 22.78 -27.41 -5.66
CA GLU A 258 23.82 -26.42 -6.00
C GLU A 258 24.94 -26.32 -4.93
N THR A 259 24.81 -27.03 -3.82
CA THR A 259 25.84 -27.19 -2.77
C THR A 259 26.50 -28.56 -2.86
#